data_806a23ca623b5ec1e9c9c0942dbd4eaa
#
_entry.id   806a23ca623b5ec1e9c9c0942dbd4eaa
#
_cell.length_a   1.000
_cell.length_b   1.000
_cell.length_c   1.000
_cell.angle_alpha   90.00
_cell.angle_beta   90.00
_cell.angle_gamma   90.00
#
_symmetry.space_group_name_H-M   'P 1'
#
loop_
_entity.id
_entity.type
_entity.pdbx_description
1 polymer ?
#
loop_
_entity_poly.entity_id
_entity_poly.type
_entity_poly.pdbx_seq_one_letter_code
_entity_poly.pdbx_strand_id
1 'polypeptide(L)'
;MTNDSRAPNFKLISTSNEVVELNKIKSKLIVLYFYPKDDTPGCTLETKDFNGLISKFSKNNCNVYGISKDSLESHKKFKKKYKIKFDLLSDEKKIAIKAYKVWGKKQFMGKEFMGLIRSSFLIKNKKIIKEWRSVRVKNHAQEVLNYIINIQ
;
A
#
# COMPACT_ATOMS: atom_id res chain seq x y z
N MET A 1 16.68 -20.78 5.37
CA MET A 1 15.92 -20.79 4.91
C MET A 1 15.68 -20.08 3.99
N THR A 2 15.64 -20.14 3.25
CA THR A 2 15.36 -19.21 2.61
C THR A 2 14.16 -19.04 2.42
N ASN A 3 13.69 -18.32 2.89
CA ASN A 3 12.47 -17.99 2.70
C ASN A 3 12.20 -17.55 1.41
N ASP A 4 11.21 -18.07 0.82
CA ASP A 4 10.72 -17.54 -0.39
C ASP A 4 9.98 -16.29 -0.07
N SER A 5 10.64 -15.19 -0.23
CA SER A 5 10.07 -13.88 0.01
C SER A 5 9.48 -13.28 -1.26
N ARG A 6 9.12 -14.11 -2.22
CA ARG A 6 8.57 -13.62 -3.48
C ARG A 6 7.28 -12.85 -3.24
N ALA A 7 7.20 -11.65 -3.80
CA ALA A 7 5.99 -10.84 -3.72
C ALA A 7 4.92 -11.41 -4.64
N PRO A 8 3.74 -11.78 -4.12
CA PRO A 8 2.68 -12.30 -4.98
C PRO A 8 2.31 -11.31 -6.08
N ASN A 9 2.28 -11.78 -7.33
CA ASN A 9 1.87 -10.94 -8.45
C ASN A 9 0.37 -10.69 -8.40
N PHE A 10 -0.05 -9.57 -8.98
CA PHE A 10 -1.46 -9.24 -9.09
C PHE A 10 -1.69 -8.31 -10.27
N LYS A 11 -2.94 -8.22 -10.71
CA LYS A 11 -3.38 -7.26 -11.70
C LYS A 11 -4.57 -6.54 -11.13
N LEU A 12 -4.45 -5.24 -10.89
CA LEU A 12 -5.51 -4.43 -10.32
C LEU A 12 -5.67 -3.14 -11.12
N ILE A 13 -6.91 -2.68 -11.24
CA ILE A 13 -7.19 -1.42 -11.92
C ILE A 13 -6.75 -0.25 -11.03
N SER A 14 -6.12 0.74 -11.65
CA SER A 14 -5.62 1.92 -10.94
C SER A 14 -6.45 3.16 -11.21
N THR A 15 -6.24 4.18 -10.41
CA THR A 15 -6.91 5.48 -10.58
C THR A 15 -6.53 6.20 -11.86
N SER A 16 -5.49 5.74 -12.57
CA SER A 16 -5.16 6.24 -13.90
C SER A 16 -5.90 5.49 -15.01
N ASN A 17 -6.84 4.61 -14.65
CA ASN A 17 -7.61 3.77 -15.56
C ASN A 17 -6.77 2.71 -16.27
N GLU A 18 -5.59 2.43 -15.76
CA GLU A 18 -4.73 1.38 -16.30
C GLU A 18 -4.66 0.22 -15.34
N VAL A 19 -4.55 -0.99 -15.86
CA VAL A 19 -4.32 -2.17 -15.03
C VAL A 19 -2.85 -2.19 -14.64
N VAL A 20 -2.60 -2.26 -13.34
CA VAL A 20 -1.24 -2.37 -12.82
C VAL A 20 -0.97 -3.82 -12.48
N GLU A 21 0.06 -4.39 -13.08
CA GLU A 21 0.53 -5.72 -12.76
C GLU A 21 1.86 -5.59 -12.02
N LEU A 22 1.94 -6.14 -10.81
CA LEU A 22 3.13 -5.96 -9.97
C LEU A 22 4.42 -6.33 -10.69
N ASN A 23 4.45 -7.49 -11.36
CA ASN A 23 5.66 -7.98 -12.02
C ASN A 23 6.11 -7.15 -13.21
N LYS A 24 5.27 -6.21 -13.66
CA LYS A 24 5.61 -5.33 -14.79
C LYS A 24 5.99 -3.92 -14.38
N ILE A 25 5.95 -3.61 -13.09
CA ILE A 25 6.37 -2.30 -12.61
C ILE A 25 7.90 -2.20 -12.74
N LYS A 26 8.36 -1.12 -13.35
CA LYS A 26 9.78 -0.99 -13.70
C LYS A 26 10.67 -0.30 -12.69
N SER A 27 10.10 0.34 -11.68
CA SER A 27 10.93 1.01 -10.67
C SER A 27 11.76 -0.02 -9.89
N LYS A 28 12.90 0.43 -9.38
CA LYS A 28 13.79 -0.42 -8.60
C LYS A 28 13.13 -0.91 -7.33
N LEU A 29 12.38 -0.02 -6.68
CA LEU A 29 11.69 -0.32 -5.44
C LEU A 29 10.20 -0.03 -5.59
N ILE A 30 9.38 -0.78 -4.87
CA ILE A 30 7.93 -0.59 -4.85
C ILE A 30 7.47 -0.65 -3.41
N VAL A 31 6.67 0.33 -2.98
CA VAL A 31 5.97 0.28 -1.71
C VAL A 31 4.50 0.03 -1.98
N LEU A 32 3.95 -1.02 -1.36
CA LEU A 32 2.50 -1.25 -1.35
C LEU A 32 2.04 -1.02 0.08
N TYR A 33 1.06 -0.14 0.28
CA TYR A 33 0.44 -0.04 1.58
C TYR A 33 -1.04 -0.39 1.47
N PHE A 34 -1.46 -1.32 2.32
CA PHE A 34 -2.85 -1.79 2.36
C PHE A 34 -3.57 -1.06 3.48
N TYR A 35 -4.73 -0.50 3.21
CA TYR A 35 -5.50 0.27 4.19
C TYR A 35 -6.98 -0.10 4.14
N PRO A 36 -7.71 0.07 5.25
CA PRO A 36 -9.10 -0.43 5.33
C PRO A 36 -10.12 0.27 4.45
N LYS A 37 -10.10 1.60 4.38
CA LYS A 37 -11.17 2.30 3.69
C LYS A 37 -10.83 3.74 3.35
N ASP A 38 -11.16 4.14 2.11
CA ASP A 38 -10.96 5.52 1.65
C ASP A 38 -11.65 6.53 2.55
N ASP A 39 -11.01 7.68 2.68
CA ASP A 39 -11.58 8.88 3.32
C ASP A 39 -12.03 8.65 4.78
N THR A 40 -11.37 7.74 5.48
CA THR A 40 -11.47 7.60 6.93
C THR A 40 -10.26 8.31 7.56
N PRO A 41 -10.34 8.74 8.82
CA PRO A 41 -9.27 9.58 9.40
C PRO A 41 -7.86 8.99 9.32
N GLY A 42 -7.69 7.73 9.72
CA GLY A 42 -6.38 7.09 9.69
C GLY A 42 -5.85 6.86 8.29
N CYS A 43 -6.73 6.39 7.39
CA CYS A 43 -6.33 6.12 6.01
C CYS A 43 -6.02 7.42 5.27
N THR A 44 -6.77 8.48 5.55
CA THR A 44 -6.52 9.79 4.96
C THR A 44 -5.16 10.32 5.40
N LEU A 45 -4.86 10.23 6.69
CA LEU A 45 -3.57 10.69 7.22
C LEU A 45 -2.42 9.90 6.59
N GLU A 46 -2.53 8.57 6.55
CA GLU A 46 -1.50 7.72 5.95
C GLU A 46 -1.24 8.09 4.50
N THR A 47 -2.32 8.21 3.72
CA THR A 47 -2.21 8.53 2.30
C THR A 47 -1.60 9.92 2.08
N LYS A 48 -2.02 10.91 2.88
CA LYS A 48 -1.45 12.26 2.79
C LYS A 48 0.02 12.27 3.20
N ASP A 49 0.41 11.47 4.18
CA ASP A 49 1.81 11.39 4.60
C ASP A 49 2.68 10.80 3.48
N PHE A 50 2.25 9.72 2.85
CA PHE A 50 2.97 9.19 1.69
C PHE A 50 3.03 10.23 0.56
N ASN A 51 1.91 10.91 0.32
CA ASN A 51 1.84 11.92 -0.75
C ASN A 51 2.82 13.08 -0.50
N GLY A 52 2.93 13.51 0.74
CA GLY A 52 3.87 14.59 1.10
C GLY A 52 5.33 14.20 0.89
N LEU A 53 5.64 12.91 0.88
CA LEU A 53 6.99 12.40 0.69
C LEU A 53 7.22 11.81 -0.69
N ILE A 54 6.23 11.92 -1.60
CA ILE A 54 6.27 11.16 -2.86
C ILE A 54 7.49 11.53 -3.73
N SER A 55 7.91 12.79 -3.74
CA SER A 55 9.09 13.18 -4.52
C SER A 55 10.36 12.53 -3.96
N LYS A 56 10.43 12.34 -2.64
CA LYS A 56 11.58 11.68 -2.02
C LYS A 56 11.59 10.19 -2.32
N PHE A 57 10.42 9.54 -2.35
CA PHE A 57 10.32 8.15 -2.80
C PHE A 57 10.78 8.04 -4.25
N SER A 58 10.30 8.94 -5.12
CA SER A 58 10.68 8.94 -6.53
C SER A 58 12.18 9.13 -6.72
N LYS A 59 12.82 10.00 -5.93
CA LYS A 59 14.28 10.19 -6.00
C LYS A 59 15.05 8.93 -5.62
N ASN A 60 14.43 8.05 -4.84
CA ASN A 60 15.03 6.77 -4.48
C ASN A 60 14.57 5.65 -5.40
N ASN A 61 14.04 5.99 -6.57
CA ASN A 61 13.57 5.06 -7.59
C ASN A 61 12.51 4.10 -7.05
N CYS A 62 11.58 4.66 -6.28
CA CYS A 62 10.53 3.89 -5.61
C CYS A 62 9.15 4.42 -6.01
N ASN A 63 8.29 3.53 -6.49
CA ASN A 63 6.88 3.84 -6.72
C ASN A 63 6.08 3.41 -5.49
N VAL A 64 5.05 4.19 -5.16
CA VAL A 64 4.16 3.92 -4.05
C VAL A 64 2.76 3.67 -4.57
N TYR A 65 2.09 2.63 -4.08
CA TYR A 65 0.71 2.34 -4.41
C TYR A 65 -0.07 2.05 -3.14
N GLY A 66 -1.25 2.68 -3.01
CA GLY A 66 -2.19 2.34 -1.94
C GLY A 66 -3.20 1.33 -2.46
N ILE A 67 -3.55 0.35 -1.65
CA ILE A 67 -4.47 -0.73 -2.03
C ILE A 67 -5.54 -0.89 -0.96
N SER A 68 -6.80 -0.90 -1.38
CA SER A 68 -7.90 -1.28 -0.49
C SER A 68 -8.99 -1.98 -1.30
N LYS A 69 -10.02 -2.47 -0.62
CA LYS A 69 -11.15 -3.11 -1.29
C LYS A 69 -12.17 -2.12 -1.81
N ASP A 70 -11.92 -0.82 -1.68
CA ASP A 70 -12.83 0.20 -2.20
C ASP A 70 -12.91 0.13 -3.73
N SER A 71 -14.01 0.64 -4.27
CA SER A 71 -14.21 0.67 -5.71
C SER A 71 -13.27 1.68 -6.37
N LEU A 72 -13.07 1.52 -7.67
CA LEU A 72 -12.27 2.47 -8.44
C LEU A 72 -12.86 3.88 -8.35
N GLU A 73 -14.20 3.99 -8.36
CA GLU A 73 -14.87 5.28 -8.24
C GLU A 73 -14.54 5.94 -6.91
N SER A 74 -14.60 5.19 -5.81
CA SER A 74 -14.24 5.68 -4.50
C SER A 74 -12.79 6.18 -4.47
N HIS A 75 -11.88 5.38 -5.02
CA HIS A 75 -10.46 5.73 -5.10
C HIS A 75 -10.23 7.02 -5.90
N LYS A 76 -10.95 7.19 -7.00
CA LYS A 76 -10.80 8.40 -7.82
C LYS A 76 -11.26 9.64 -7.06
N LYS A 77 -12.37 9.53 -6.31
CA LYS A 77 -12.85 10.64 -5.49
C LYS A 77 -11.86 10.98 -4.38
N PHE A 78 -11.33 9.96 -3.73
CA PHE A 78 -10.36 10.14 -2.65
C PHE A 78 -9.09 10.80 -3.16
N LYS A 79 -8.56 10.30 -4.28
CA LYS A 79 -7.36 10.86 -4.91
C LYS A 79 -7.56 12.32 -5.29
N LYS A 80 -8.70 12.65 -5.89
CA LYS A 80 -8.99 14.02 -6.31
C LYS A 80 -9.15 14.94 -5.11
N LYS A 81 -9.88 14.50 -4.08
CA LYS A 81 -10.16 15.30 -2.89
C LYS A 81 -8.89 15.77 -2.20
N TYR A 82 -7.90 14.91 -2.09
CA TYR A 82 -6.68 15.22 -1.37
C TYR A 82 -5.47 15.44 -2.28
N LYS A 83 -5.69 15.52 -3.59
CA LYS A 83 -4.64 15.79 -4.59
C LYS A 83 -3.47 14.81 -4.48
N ILE A 84 -3.80 13.53 -4.38
CA ILE A 84 -2.81 12.47 -4.25
C ILE A 84 -2.08 12.27 -5.59
N LYS A 85 -0.76 12.25 -5.56
CA LYS A 85 0.07 12.21 -6.78
C LYS A 85 0.46 10.81 -7.24
N PHE A 86 0.08 9.79 -6.52
CA PHE A 86 0.34 8.41 -6.92
C PHE A 86 -0.98 7.67 -7.10
N ASP A 87 -0.91 6.47 -7.69
CA ASP A 87 -2.13 5.73 -7.96
C ASP A 87 -2.59 4.88 -6.79
N LEU A 88 -3.90 4.80 -6.64
CA LEU A 88 -4.56 3.87 -5.74
C LEU A 88 -5.09 2.71 -6.57
N LEU A 89 -4.98 1.50 -6.05
CA LEU A 89 -5.40 0.29 -6.75
C LEU A 89 -6.64 -0.29 -6.07
N SER A 90 -7.64 -0.63 -6.88
CA SER A 90 -8.90 -1.17 -6.37
C SER A 90 -8.84 -2.69 -6.33
N ASP A 91 -9.05 -3.27 -5.15
CA ASP A 91 -9.01 -4.72 -4.96
C ASP A 91 -10.33 -5.21 -4.36
N GLU A 92 -11.44 -4.93 -5.05
CA GLU A 92 -12.78 -5.27 -4.55
C GLU A 92 -12.94 -6.77 -4.26
N LYS A 93 -12.27 -7.61 -5.01
CA LYS A 93 -12.33 -9.06 -4.84
C LYS A 93 -11.31 -9.60 -3.83
N LYS A 94 -10.55 -8.72 -3.22
CA LYS A 94 -9.53 -9.08 -2.22
C LYS A 94 -8.46 -10.04 -2.75
N ILE A 95 -8.12 -9.93 -4.02
CA ILE A 95 -7.12 -10.81 -4.64
C ILE A 95 -5.73 -10.58 -4.03
N ALA A 96 -5.24 -9.33 -4.07
CA ALA A 96 -3.96 -8.98 -3.47
C ALA A 96 -4.05 -9.01 -1.95
N ILE A 97 -5.16 -8.54 -1.38
CA ILE A 97 -5.37 -8.53 0.06
C ILE A 97 -5.19 -9.93 0.65
N LYS A 98 -5.77 -10.94 0.02
CA LYS A 98 -5.63 -12.33 0.48
C LYS A 98 -4.25 -12.90 0.18
N ALA A 99 -3.70 -12.59 -1.00
CA ALA A 99 -2.38 -13.11 -1.38
C ALA A 99 -1.28 -12.59 -0.43
N TYR A 100 -1.40 -11.34 0.02
CA TYR A 100 -0.43 -10.75 0.96
C TYR A 100 -0.80 -11.02 2.42
N LYS A 101 -1.90 -11.76 2.67
CA LYS A 101 -2.29 -12.19 4.01
C LYS A 101 -2.53 -11.02 4.96
N VAL A 102 -3.22 -9.99 4.46
CA VAL A 102 -3.53 -8.80 5.27
C VAL A 102 -5.02 -8.72 5.63
N TRP A 103 -5.73 -9.84 5.56
CA TRP A 103 -7.12 -9.92 5.99
C TRP A 103 -7.17 -10.85 7.19
N GLY A 104 -7.67 -10.38 8.32
CA GLY A 104 -7.65 -11.19 9.53
C GLY A 104 -8.52 -10.61 10.63
N LYS A 105 -8.38 -11.17 11.83
CA LYS A 105 -9.17 -10.76 12.98
C LYS A 105 -8.68 -9.42 13.50
N LYS A 106 -9.63 -8.52 13.76
CA LYS A 106 -9.37 -7.21 14.35
C LYS A 106 -10.26 -7.05 15.58
N GLN A 107 -9.81 -6.23 16.54
CA GLN A 107 -10.62 -5.89 17.69
C GLN A 107 -10.81 -4.39 17.74
N PHE A 108 -12.03 -3.96 18.01
CA PHE A 108 -12.34 -2.56 18.18
C PHE A 108 -13.48 -2.43 19.20
N MET A 109 -13.24 -1.70 20.26
CA MET A 109 -14.21 -1.46 21.33
C MET A 109 -14.80 -2.76 21.89
N GLY A 110 -13.94 -3.76 22.12
CA GLY A 110 -14.35 -5.03 22.71
C GLY A 110 -15.00 -6.01 21.74
N LYS A 111 -15.12 -5.65 20.47
CA LYS A 111 -15.70 -6.52 19.45
C LYS A 111 -14.64 -7.06 18.53
N GLU A 112 -14.75 -8.36 18.18
CA GLU A 112 -13.89 -8.99 17.22
C GLU A 112 -14.59 -9.03 15.87
N PHE A 113 -13.87 -8.75 14.80
CA PHE A 113 -14.41 -8.83 13.45
C PHE A 113 -13.29 -9.10 12.46
N MET A 114 -13.65 -9.57 11.25
CA MET A 114 -12.68 -9.78 10.19
C MET A 114 -12.55 -8.49 9.38
N GLY A 115 -11.33 -8.10 9.09
CA GLY A 115 -11.09 -6.89 8.32
C GLY A 115 -9.66 -6.82 7.81
N LEU A 116 -9.35 -5.73 7.11
CA LEU A 116 -8.02 -5.50 6.59
C LEU A 116 -7.10 -5.03 7.70
N ILE A 117 -5.97 -5.72 7.82
CA ILE A 117 -4.93 -5.35 8.76
C ILE A 117 -3.98 -4.41 8.03
N ARG A 118 -3.93 -3.15 8.47
CA ARG A 118 -3.09 -2.11 7.85
C ARG A 118 -1.65 -2.59 7.79
N SER A 119 -1.08 -2.67 6.59
CA SER A 119 0.24 -3.25 6.38
C SER A 119 0.93 -2.57 5.21
N SER A 120 2.25 -2.51 5.26
CA SER A 120 3.04 -2.02 4.13
C SER A 120 4.13 -3.02 3.78
N PHE A 121 4.48 -3.06 2.51
CA PHE A 121 5.50 -3.97 1.99
C PHE A 121 6.45 -3.21 1.09
N LEU A 122 7.75 -3.43 1.29
CA LEU A 122 8.77 -2.90 0.39
C LEU A 122 9.27 -4.05 -0.48
N ILE A 123 9.20 -3.87 -1.79
CA ILE A 123 9.50 -4.90 -2.78
C ILE A 123 10.67 -4.45 -3.64
N LYS A 124 11.62 -5.36 -3.86
CA LYS A 124 12.77 -5.15 -4.74
C LYS A 124 13.02 -6.45 -5.50
N ASN A 125 13.17 -6.36 -6.82
CA ASN A 125 13.39 -7.52 -7.67
C ASN A 125 12.35 -8.62 -7.44
N LYS A 126 11.08 -8.23 -7.36
CA LYS A 126 9.95 -9.15 -7.18
C LYS A 126 9.96 -9.88 -5.84
N LYS A 127 10.75 -9.40 -4.88
CA LYS A 127 10.82 -10.00 -3.54
C LYS A 127 10.46 -8.97 -2.48
N ILE A 128 9.78 -9.42 -1.45
CA ILE A 128 9.48 -8.60 -0.28
C ILE A 128 10.75 -8.54 0.57
N ILE A 129 11.32 -7.36 0.72
CA ILE A 129 12.52 -7.19 1.53
C ILE A 129 12.24 -6.60 2.91
N LYS A 130 11.04 -6.07 3.11
CA LYS A 130 10.60 -5.59 4.43
C LYS A 130 9.09 -5.55 4.49
N GLU A 131 8.52 -5.95 5.62
CA GLU A 131 7.08 -5.85 5.89
C GLU A 131 6.86 -5.09 7.18
N TRP A 132 5.78 -4.32 7.20
CA TRP A 132 5.28 -3.68 8.42
C TRP A 132 3.83 -4.13 8.54
N ARG A 133 3.50 -4.84 9.60
CA ARG A 133 2.13 -5.32 9.84
C ARG A 133 1.53 -4.63 11.04
N SER A 134 0.21 -4.54 11.10
CA SER A 134 -0.52 -3.86 12.16
C SER A 134 0.02 -2.45 12.36
N VAL A 135 0.10 -1.73 11.25
CA VAL A 135 0.74 -0.41 11.18
C VAL A 135 -0.04 0.63 11.98
N ARG A 136 0.69 1.44 12.74
CA ARG A 136 0.17 2.68 13.30
C ARG A 136 0.55 3.79 12.34
N VAL A 137 -0.43 4.61 11.98
CA VAL A 137 -0.25 5.60 10.91
C VAL A 137 0.78 6.67 11.23
N LYS A 138 0.85 7.11 12.49
CA LYS A 138 1.73 8.21 12.86
C LYS A 138 3.18 7.93 12.47
N ASN A 139 3.74 8.80 11.66
CA ASN A 139 5.13 8.71 11.19
C ASN A 139 5.47 7.46 10.36
N HIS A 140 4.46 6.67 9.94
CA HIS A 140 4.74 5.43 9.23
C HIS A 140 5.37 5.68 7.85
N ALA A 141 4.84 6.63 7.08
CA ALA A 141 5.40 6.91 5.75
C ALA A 141 6.87 7.35 5.84
N GLN A 142 7.20 8.15 6.87
CA GLN A 142 8.58 8.56 7.10
C GLN A 142 9.45 7.37 7.52
N GLU A 143 8.92 6.47 8.31
CA GLU A 143 9.61 5.24 8.71
C GLU A 143 9.99 4.40 7.49
N VAL A 144 9.05 4.23 6.57
CA VAL A 144 9.29 3.48 5.32
C VAL A 144 10.37 4.16 4.49
N LEU A 145 10.27 5.49 4.34
CA LEU A 145 11.27 6.24 3.58
C LEU A 145 12.66 6.13 4.21
N ASN A 146 12.74 6.25 5.53
CA ASN A 146 14.02 6.13 6.24
C ASN A 146 14.65 4.74 6.03
N TYR A 147 13.83 3.70 6.04
CA TYR A 147 14.32 2.35 5.77
C TYR A 147 14.92 2.26 4.38
N ILE A 148 14.23 2.83 3.37
CA ILE A 148 14.72 2.83 1.99
C ILE A 148 16.07 3.56 1.88
N ILE A 149 16.18 4.73 2.50
CA ILE A 149 17.42 5.51 2.46
C ILE A 149 18.57 4.73 3.09
N ASN A 150 18.31 4.03 4.20
CA ASN A 150 19.34 3.31 4.92
C ASN A 150 19.85 2.04 4.22
N ILE A 151 19.09 1.46 3.31
CA ILE A 151 19.50 0.26 2.60
C ILE A 151 20.21 0.56 1.28
N GLN A 152 20.33 1.82 0.92
CA GLN A 152 20.95 2.20 -0.35
C GLN A 152 22.38 2.69 -0.23
#